data_9bffe2f00a88b12b71c765a45460efbf
#
_entry.id   9bffe2f00a88b12b71c765a45460efbf
#
_cell.length_a   1.000
_cell.length_b   1.000
_cell.length_c   1.000
_cell.angle_alpha   90.00
_cell.angle_beta   90.00
_cell.angle_gamma   90.00
#
_symmetry.space_group_name_H-M   'P 1'
#
loop_
_entity.id
_entity.type
_entity.pdbx_description
1 polymer ?
#
loop_
_entity_poly.entity_id
_entity_poly.type
_entity_poly.pdbx_seq_one_letter_code
_entity_poly.pdbx_strand_id
1 'polypeptide(L)'
;MPLDPAPASASVCPAHTSACPASVSTCPSSGSASPARVSACPSSGSASPATPKPPEPAPAPPVRFWPVDDLPGLDPDPFLDELSRDEPVARIRLPFGEGWAWLVTRYEDVRFVTSDPRFSRERVAGREVTTMRPVPVASQTAGLQYVDPPRHTRLRRVVARAFTGRSMRRLRPLAERRAAELLDGMARAGAPADLMEHLHGPFPLAVLRDFLGVAEEDRQDWAATGEALLSAGADSGERARQAARATRERIAGLLRRRREEHREDLAGVLARAAAEGEITDDEAVSLAIAVQVSGGHAVRNNSGSMMYALLTHPAHLDRLRREPELLPRAVEELFRYVPHRNGVGIPRIATEDVEVGGRLIRAGDVVYNAYLAANRDPRAFPDPDALDFDRDHLAHLAFGHGPHHCLAAVMARMEAEVMIGAVLTRFPALRLAVPPEEVEFQRRGLIRGPRTLPVTW
;
A
#
# COMPACT_ATOMS: atom_id res chain seq x y z
N MET A 1 -12.65 -54.73 17.94
CA MET A 1 -12.45 -55.42 16.66
C MET A 1 -11.94 -54.38 15.67
N PRO A 2 -10.70 -54.55 15.19
CA PRO A 2 -10.10 -53.64 14.23
C PRO A 2 -10.33 -54.16 12.81
N LEU A 3 -10.37 -53.23 11.83
CA LEU A 3 -10.19 -53.58 10.42
C LEU A 3 -9.15 -52.61 9.86
N ASP A 4 -8.09 -53.20 9.42
CA ASP A 4 -6.87 -52.67 8.85
C ASP A 4 -6.99 -52.46 7.33
N PRO A 5 -6.02 -51.82 6.68
CA PRO A 5 -6.14 -51.00 5.46
C PRO A 5 -5.72 -51.73 4.18
N ALA A 6 -5.93 -51.14 3.04
CA ALA A 6 -5.35 -51.56 1.77
C ALA A 6 -5.03 -50.39 0.83
N PRO A 7 -4.25 -50.59 -0.26
CA PRO A 7 -2.89 -50.05 -0.31
C PRO A 7 -2.68 -48.96 -1.40
N ALA A 8 -1.51 -48.34 -1.30
CA ALA A 8 -0.97 -47.36 -2.25
C ALA A 8 -0.63 -48.00 -3.62
N SER A 9 -0.88 -47.23 -4.70
CA SER A 9 -0.29 -47.47 -6.02
C SER A 9 0.65 -46.34 -6.38
N ALA A 10 1.92 -46.68 -6.44
CA ALA A 10 2.99 -45.85 -6.98
C ALA A 10 2.96 -45.90 -8.51
N SER A 11 3.11 -44.75 -9.15
CA SER A 11 3.36 -44.66 -10.59
C SER A 11 4.71 -44.00 -10.81
N VAL A 12 5.57 -44.76 -11.46
CA VAL A 12 6.98 -44.46 -11.75
C VAL A 12 7.09 -43.61 -13.02
N CYS A 13 7.89 -42.56 -13.02
CA CYS A 13 8.38 -41.86 -14.20
C CYS A 13 9.63 -42.53 -14.77
N PRO A 14 9.80 -42.65 -16.08
CA PRO A 14 11.10 -42.94 -16.67
C PRO A 14 11.84 -41.70 -17.11
N ALA A 15 13.10 -41.64 -16.69
CA ALA A 15 14.10 -40.67 -17.16
C ALA A 15 14.57 -41.07 -18.56
N HIS A 16 14.71 -40.06 -19.45
CA HIS A 16 15.50 -40.18 -20.68
C HIS A 16 16.70 -39.26 -20.61
N THR A 17 17.84 -39.87 -20.45
CA THR A 17 19.17 -39.31 -20.72
C THR A 17 19.47 -39.42 -22.21
N SER A 18 19.97 -38.34 -22.82
CA SER A 18 20.71 -38.41 -24.07
C SER A 18 21.87 -37.42 -24.06
N ALA A 19 23.03 -38.01 -24.20
CA ALA A 19 24.34 -37.36 -24.20
C ALA A 19 24.67 -36.77 -25.56
N CYS A 20 25.41 -35.66 -25.55
CA CYS A 20 26.18 -35.12 -26.65
C CYS A 20 27.45 -35.92 -26.95
N PRO A 21 27.94 -35.99 -28.19
CA PRO A 21 29.35 -36.14 -28.40
C PRO A 21 29.99 -34.95 -29.12
N ALA A 22 31.10 -34.50 -28.54
CA ALA A 22 32.05 -33.60 -29.14
C ALA A 22 32.88 -34.30 -30.23
N SER A 23 33.15 -33.64 -31.36
CA SER A 23 34.21 -34.02 -32.26
C SER A 23 35.10 -32.84 -32.58
N VAL A 24 36.33 -32.97 -32.16
CA VAL A 24 37.51 -32.18 -32.54
C VAL A 24 38.01 -32.65 -33.89
N SER A 25 38.36 -31.72 -34.78
CA SER A 25 39.22 -32.02 -35.93
C SER A 25 40.20 -30.88 -36.19
N THR A 26 41.41 -31.31 -36.25
CA THR A 26 42.68 -30.62 -36.40
C THR A 26 42.93 -30.14 -37.84
N CYS A 27 43.64 -29.01 -37.94
CA CYS A 27 44.36 -28.53 -39.15
C CYS A 27 45.48 -29.44 -39.61
N PRO A 28 45.84 -29.37 -40.88
CA PRO A 28 47.23 -29.12 -41.20
C PRO A 28 47.50 -28.08 -42.28
N SER A 29 48.71 -27.56 -42.15
CA SER A 29 49.36 -26.49 -42.87
C SER A 29 49.93 -26.87 -44.24
N SER A 30 50.22 -25.80 -44.98
CA SER A 30 51.27 -25.58 -45.98
C SER A 30 51.02 -25.89 -47.42
N GLY A 31 51.33 -24.89 -48.28
CA GLY A 31 51.54 -25.05 -49.71
C GLY A 31 51.52 -23.72 -50.49
N SER A 32 52.70 -23.18 -50.74
CA SER A 32 53.03 -22.00 -51.56
C SER A 32 52.77 -22.19 -53.03
N ALA A 33 52.21 -21.18 -53.71
CA ALA A 33 52.60 -20.84 -55.13
C ALA A 33 51.94 -19.51 -55.58
N SER A 34 52.72 -18.59 -56.06
CA SER A 34 52.41 -17.35 -56.78
C SER A 34 52.54 -17.57 -58.31
N PRO A 35 52.25 -16.59 -59.16
CA PRO A 35 51.02 -15.84 -59.47
C PRO A 35 50.57 -15.98 -60.88
N ALA A 36 49.33 -15.76 -61.22
CA ALA A 36 48.86 -15.52 -62.58
C ALA A 36 47.98 -14.25 -62.63
N ARG A 37 48.36 -13.36 -63.50
CA ARG A 37 47.63 -12.14 -63.89
C ARG A 37 46.33 -12.53 -64.58
N VAL A 38 45.22 -11.95 -64.08
CA VAL A 38 43.96 -11.93 -64.85
C VAL A 38 43.38 -10.52 -64.82
N SER A 39 42.96 -10.11 -66.00
CA SER A 39 42.47 -8.81 -66.39
C SER A 39 41.28 -8.29 -65.63
N ALA A 40 41.24 -6.97 -65.46
CA ALA A 40 40.15 -6.23 -64.85
C ALA A 40 38.86 -6.29 -65.68
N CYS A 41 37.76 -6.70 -65.03
CA CYS A 41 36.40 -6.41 -65.49
C CYS A 41 35.85 -5.20 -64.67
N PRO A 42 35.06 -4.29 -65.27
CA PRO A 42 34.52 -3.13 -64.56
C PRO A 42 33.41 -3.55 -63.57
N SER A 43 33.58 -3.22 -62.30
CA SER A 43 32.63 -3.44 -61.30
C SER A 43 31.40 -2.52 -61.45
N SER A 44 30.26 -3.10 -61.78
CA SER A 44 28.96 -2.48 -61.63
C SER A 44 28.73 -2.24 -60.14
N GLY A 45 28.67 -0.97 -59.70
CA GLY A 45 28.38 -0.56 -58.36
C GLY A 45 26.94 -0.93 -58.00
N SER A 46 26.77 -2.00 -57.22
CA SER A 46 25.52 -2.25 -56.52
C SER A 46 25.50 -1.37 -55.27
N ALA A 47 24.72 -0.29 -55.30
CA ALA A 47 24.39 0.48 -54.09
C ALA A 47 23.67 -0.45 -53.13
N SER A 48 24.30 -0.78 -51.99
CA SER A 48 23.61 -1.40 -50.85
C SER A 48 22.44 -0.51 -50.43
N PRO A 49 21.25 -1.06 -50.21
CA PRO A 49 20.14 -0.29 -49.68
C PRO A 49 20.54 0.24 -48.31
N ALA A 50 20.46 1.57 -48.17
CA ALA A 50 20.68 2.23 -46.87
C ALA A 50 19.70 1.64 -45.84
N THR A 51 20.23 1.08 -44.79
CA THR A 51 19.44 0.65 -43.62
C THR A 51 18.62 1.87 -43.15
N PRO A 52 17.29 1.78 -43.02
CA PRO A 52 16.50 2.90 -42.56
C PRO A 52 16.99 3.33 -41.17
N LYS A 53 17.32 4.61 -41.04
CA LYS A 53 17.68 5.23 -39.76
C LYS A 53 16.54 4.93 -38.77
N PRO A 54 16.80 4.39 -37.58
CA PRO A 54 15.74 4.17 -36.58
C PRO A 54 15.00 5.49 -36.39
N PRO A 55 13.66 5.47 -36.19
CA PRO A 55 12.88 6.67 -36.03
C PRO A 55 13.44 7.45 -34.82
N GLU A 56 13.56 8.74 -34.96
CA GLU A 56 13.97 9.59 -33.86
C GLU A 56 13.00 9.38 -32.69
N PRO A 57 13.51 9.21 -31.47
CA PRO A 57 12.63 9.03 -30.30
C PRO A 57 11.69 10.23 -30.19
N ALA A 58 10.40 9.98 -30.02
CA ALA A 58 9.41 11.02 -29.83
C ALA A 58 9.87 11.96 -28.71
N PRO A 59 9.66 13.29 -28.84
CA PRO A 59 10.06 14.24 -27.82
C PRO A 59 9.47 13.82 -26.46
N ALA A 60 10.28 13.95 -25.41
CA ALA A 60 9.84 13.63 -24.06
C ALA A 60 8.61 14.46 -23.69
N PRO A 61 7.57 13.88 -23.05
CA PRO A 61 6.37 14.61 -22.67
C PRO A 61 6.71 15.78 -21.73
N PRO A 62 5.94 16.89 -21.76
CA PRO A 62 6.18 18.02 -20.87
C PRO A 62 6.03 17.61 -19.39
N VAL A 63 6.76 18.30 -18.50
CA VAL A 63 6.59 18.10 -17.06
C VAL A 63 5.38 18.93 -16.60
N ARG A 64 4.38 18.27 -16.03
CA ARG A 64 3.16 18.90 -15.55
C ARG A 64 3.24 19.13 -14.03
N PHE A 65 2.91 20.33 -13.58
CA PHE A 65 2.83 20.63 -12.15
C PHE A 65 1.50 20.11 -11.58
N TRP A 66 1.57 19.31 -10.52
CA TRP A 66 0.41 18.83 -9.78
C TRP A 66 0.39 19.47 -8.38
N PRO A 67 -0.53 20.39 -8.10
CA PRO A 67 -0.59 21.10 -6.82
C PRO A 67 -1.02 20.19 -5.66
N VAL A 68 -1.71 19.08 -5.94
CA VAL A 68 -2.28 18.17 -4.92
C VAL A 68 -3.20 18.95 -3.99
N ASP A 69 -4.22 19.56 -4.57
CA ASP A 69 -5.17 20.40 -3.84
C ASP A 69 -6.06 19.59 -2.90
N ASP A 70 -6.54 20.24 -1.85
CA ASP A 70 -7.56 19.68 -0.98
C ASP A 70 -8.91 19.68 -1.72
N LEU A 71 -9.45 18.49 -1.94
CA LEU A 71 -10.71 18.29 -2.64
C LEU A 71 -11.87 18.11 -1.64
N PRO A 72 -13.07 18.59 -1.95
CA PRO A 72 -14.23 18.42 -1.09
C PRO A 72 -14.68 16.95 -1.03
N GLY A 73 -15.22 16.54 0.10
CA GLY A 73 -15.83 15.24 0.29
C GLY A 73 -15.01 14.07 -0.28
N LEU A 74 -15.62 13.27 -1.14
CA LEU A 74 -14.98 12.13 -1.80
C LEU A 74 -14.70 12.38 -3.29
N ASP A 75 -14.72 13.62 -3.73
CA ASP A 75 -14.54 13.95 -5.14
C ASP A 75 -13.21 13.42 -5.67
N PRO A 76 -13.19 12.83 -6.87
CA PRO A 76 -11.97 12.41 -7.53
C PRO A 76 -11.08 13.62 -7.86
N ASP A 77 -9.79 13.39 -8.02
CA ASP A 77 -8.85 14.44 -8.41
C ASP A 77 -8.92 14.66 -9.93
N PRO A 78 -9.40 15.84 -10.41
CA PRO A 78 -9.54 16.11 -11.84
C PRO A 78 -8.22 15.98 -12.62
N PHE A 79 -7.08 16.27 -11.96
CA PHE A 79 -5.77 16.10 -12.57
C PHE A 79 -5.45 14.64 -12.85
N LEU A 80 -5.79 13.75 -11.89
CA LEU A 80 -5.61 12.31 -12.09
C LEU A 80 -6.56 11.75 -13.16
N ASP A 81 -7.78 12.23 -13.22
CA ASP A 81 -8.77 11.79 -14.21
C ASP A 81 -8.35 12.20 -15.62
N GLU A 82 -7.84 13.42 -15.80
CA GLU A 82 -7.28 13.89 -17.07
C GLU A 82 -6.08 13.01 -17.49
N LEU A 83 -5.11 12.80 -16.59
CA LEU A 83 -3.93 11.99 -16.91
C LEU A 83 -4.29 10.54 -17.24
N SER A 84 -5.21 9.93 -16.50
CA SER A 84 -5.62 8.54 -16.75
C SER A 84 -6.20 8.34 -18.14
N ARG A 85 -6.88 9.33 -18.66
CA ARG A 85 -7.51 9.34 -19.98
C ARG A 85 -6.49 9.62 -21.06
N ASP A 86 -5.76 10.73 -20.93
CA ASP A 86 -5.01 11.35 -22.03
C ASP A 86 -3.51 11.03 -22.02
N GLU A 87 -2.90 10.90 -20.83
CA GLU A 87 -1.46 10.66 -20.67
C GLU A 87 -1.18 9.75 -19.45
N PRO A 88 -1.52 8.46 -19.52
CA PRO A 88 -1.51 7.56 -18.36
C PRO A 88 -0.12 7.28 -17.76
N VAL A 89 0.95 7.59 -18.48
CA VAL A 89 2.33 7.62 -18.00
C VAL A 89 2.89 9.00 -18.29
N ALA A 90 2.79 9.89 -17.31
CA ALA A 90 3.07 11.32 -17.43
C ALA A 90 4.28 11.74 -16.59
N ARG A 91 4.95 12.84 -17.00
CA ARG A 91 5.98 13.48 -16.19
C ARG A 91 5.34 14.54 -15.32
N ILE A 92 5.53 14.44 -14.00
CA ILE A 92 4.95 15.36 -13.03
C ILE A 92 6.02 16.02 -12.16
N ARG A 93 5.68 17.20 -11.65
CA ARG A 93 6.36 17.87 -10.54
C ARG A 93 5.36 18.08 -9.40
N LEU A 94 5.73 17.69 -8.21
CA LEU A 94 4.97 17.87 -6.96
C LEU A 94 5.38 19.16 -6.26
N PRO A 95 4.61 19.67 -5.27
CA PRO A 95 4.83 20.96 -4.65
C PRO A 95 6.18 21.16 -3.95
N PHE A 96 6.81 20.10 -3.49
CA PHE A 96 8.06 20.13 -2.72
C PHE A 96 9.12 19.21 -3.33
N GLY A 97 10.37 19.35 -2.84
CA GLY A 97 11.50 18.60 -3.33
C GLY A 97 11.97 19.07 -4.69
N GLU A 98 12.85 18.31 -5.32
CA GLU A 98 13.52 18.69 -6.56
C GLU A 98 13.18 17.75 -7.73
N GLY A 99 13.35 18.28 -8.94
CA GLY A 99 13.20 17.52 -10.16
C GLY A 99 11.75 17.20 -10.53
N TRP A 100 11.58 16.08 -11.20
CA TRP A 100 10.30 15.56 -11.67
C TRP A 100 10.26 14.03 -11.48
N ALA A 101 9.09 13.45 -11.64
CA ALA A 101 8.88 12.01 -11.58
C ALA A 101 7.91 11.55 -12.66
N TRP A 102 7.99 10.28 -13.03
CA TRP A 102 6.91 9.62 -13.76
C TRP A 102 5.74 9.34 -12.81
N LEU A 103 4.53 9.58 -13.28
CA LEU A 103 3.30 9.16 -12.63
C LEU A 103 2.61 8.11 -13.50
N VAL A 104 2.31 6.96 -12.93
CA VAL A 104 1.63 5.86 -13.61
C VAL A 104 0.21 5.74 -13.04
N THR A 105 -0.81 5.79 -13.92
CA THR A 105 -2.23 5.89 -13.52
C THR A 105 -3.07 4.65 -13.85
N ARG A 106 -2.78 3.93 -14.94
CA ARG A 106 -3.55 2.76 -15.37
C ARG A 106 -3.37 1.58 -14.44
N TYR A 107 -4.42 0.81 -14.25
CA TYR A 107 -4.44 -0.33 -13.33
C TYR A 107 -3.33 -1.35 -13.60
N GLU A 108 -3.19 -1.83 -14.84
CA GLU A 108 -2.17 -2.83 -15.17
C GLU A 108 -0.74 -2.28 -15.10
N ASP A 109 -0.53 -1.03 -15.51
CA ASP A 109 0.80 -0.40 -15.43
C ASP A 109 1.21 -0.18 -13.96
N VAL A 110 0.27 0.22 -13.08
CA VAL A 110 0.52 0.33 -11.64
C VAL A 110 0.84 -1.04 -11.03
N ARG A 111 0.14 -2.09 -11.41
CA ARG A 111 0.45 -3.46 -10.98
C ARG A 111 1.84 -3.89 -11.45
N PHE A 112 2.17 -3.62 -12.70
CA PHE A 112 3.49 -3.92 -13.25
C PHE A 112 4.59 -3.21 -12.46
N VAL A 113 4.56 -1.88 -12.34
CA VAL A 113 5.58 -1.09 -11.62
C VAL A 113 5.70 -1.51 -10.15
N THR A 114 4.61 -1.93 -9.53
CA THR A 114 4.61 -2.29 -8.11
C THR A 114 5.14 -3.69 -7.82
N SER A 115 5.19 -4.57 -8.80
CA SER A 115 5.67 -5.96 -8.67
C SER A 115 7.03 -6.21 -9.31
N ASP A 116 7.44 -5.41 -10.28
CA ASP A 116 8.70 -5.59 -10.99
C ASP A 116 9.89 -5.14 -10.11
N PRO A 117 10.90 -6.02 -9.88
CA PRO A 117 12.04 -5.73 -9.01
C PRO A 117 12.95 -4.61 -9.51
N ARG A 118 12.85 -4.22 -10.79
CA ARG A 118 13.58 -3.09 -11.36
C ARG A 118 13.11 -1.73 -10.81
N PHE A 119 11.98 -1.66 -10.10
CA PHE A 119 11.47 -0.46 -9.44
C PHE A 119 11.73 -0.50 -7.94
N SER A 120 12.90 -0.08 -7.53
CA SER A 120 13.42 -0.13 -6.16
C SER A 120 12.83 0.97 -5.27
N ARG A 121 12.45 0.62 -4.05
CA ARG A 121 12.14 1.58 -2.98
C ARG A 121 13.37 1.95 -2.15
N GLU A 122 14.31 1.04 -2.00
CA GLU A 122 15.53 1.26 -1.22
C GLU A 122 16.43 2.32 -1.86
N ARG A 123 16.45 2.39 -3.19
CA ARG A 123 17.21 3.39 -3.96
C ARG A 123 16.71 4.83 -3.79
N VAL A 124 15.55 5.03 -3.17
CA VAL A 124 15.03 6.37 -2.82
C VAL A 124 15.78 6.96 -1.62
N ALA A 125 16.40 6.13 -0.79
CA ALA A 125 17.13 6.56 0.38
C ALA A 125 18.29 7.51 0.02
N GLY A 126 18.35 8.66 0.69
CA GLY A 126 19.40 9.65 0.46
C GLY A 126 19.25 10.47 -0.81
N ARG A 127 18.17 10.31 -1.58
CA ARG A 127 17.89 11.11 -2.79
C ARG A 127 16.87 12.21 -2.51
N GLU A 128 17.14 13.38 -3.02
CA GLU A 128 16.13 14.43 -3.14
C GLU A 128 15.26 14.13 -4.36
N VAL A 129 13.97 14.07 -4.13
CA VAL A 129 12.96 13.77 -5.17
C VAL A 129 11.80 14.74 -5.02
N THR A 130 11.12 15.04 -6.10
CA THR A 130 9.86 15.77 -6.03
C THR A 130 8.87 15.04 -5.11
N THR A 131 8.20 15.75 -4.20
CA THR A 131 7.36 15.17 -3.14
C THR A 131 6.18 16.06 -2.79
N MET A 132 5.15 15.49 -2.19
CA MET A 132 3.95 16.21 -1.73
C MET A 132 4.15 16.94 -0.39
N ARG A 133 5.23 16.66 0.33
CA ARG A 133 5.46 17.18 1.68
C ARG A 133 6.84 17.82 1.79
N PRO A 134 6.98 18.84 2.66
CA PRO A 134 8.28 19.48 2.89
C PRO A 134 9.28 18.60 3.66
N VAL A 135 8.88 17.40 4.08
CA VAL A 135 9.76 16.47 4.82
C VAL A 135 10.50 15.59 3.83
N PRO A 136 11.84 15.59 3.82
CA PRO A 136 12.62 14.73 2.94
C PRO A 136 12.29 13.26 3.12
N VAL A 137 12.12 12.54 2.01
CA VAL A 137 11.91 11.07 2.03
C VAL A 137 13.07 10.36 2.72
N ALA A 138 14.28 10.90 2.62
CA ALA A 138 15.48 10.39 3.26
C ALA A 138 15.37 10.24 4.79
N SER A 139 14.56 11.06 5.48
CA SER A 139 14.34 10.96 6.93
C SER A 139 13.42 9.80 7.34
N GLN A 140 12.75 9.15 6.37
CA GLN A 140 11.76 8.10 6.61
C GLN A 140 12.27 6.67 6.32
N THR A 141 13.55 6.52 5.96
CA THR A 141 14.13 5.30 5.37
C THR A 141 14.35 4.12 6.33
N ALA A 142 14.02 4.23 7.61
CA ALA A 142 14.26 3.17 8.59
C ALA A 142 13.19 2.06 8.64
N GLY A 143 12.13 2.13 7.85
CA GLY A 143 10.98 1.23 7.93
C GLY A 143 10.94 0.18 6.82
N LEU A 144 10.17 -0.91 7.05
CA LEU A 144 9.92 -2.00 6.10
C LEU A 144 9.48 -1.50 4.69
N GLN A 145 8.84 -0.35 4.62
CA GLN A 145 8.36 0.25 3.37
C GLN A 145 9.46 0.79 2.45
N TYR A 146 10.71 0.95 2.94
CA TYR A 146 11.84 1.50 2.18
C TYR A 146 12.98 0.51 1.96
N VAL A 147 12.75 -0.76 2.10
CA VAL A 147 13.74 -1.81 1.83
C VAL A 147 13.24 -2.74 0.74
N ASP A 148 14.16 -3.29 -0.04
CA ASP A 148 13.87 -4.22 -1.12
C ASP A 148 14.19 -5.68 -0.72
N PRO A 149 13.69 -6.68 -1.47
CA PRO A 149 14.17 -8.06 -1.34
C PRO A 149 15.69 -8.16 -1.55
N PRO A 150 16.41 -9.03 -0.83
CA PRO A 150 15.92 -10.06 0.08
C PRO A 150 15.62 -9.58 1.51
N ARG A 151 16.14 -8.41 1.94
CA ARG A 151 15.97 -7.88 3.30
C ARG A 151 14.49 -7.64 3.62
N HIS A 152 13.75 -7.02 2.71
CA HIS A 152 12.31 -6.86 2.82
C HIS A 152 11.61 -8.19 3.09
N THR A 153 11.91 -9.23 2.29
CA THR A 153 11.27 -10.55 2.40
C THR A 153 11.50 -11.18 3.77
N ARG A 154 12.73 -11.05 4.32
CA ARG A 154 13.07 -11.56 5.66
C ARG A 154 12.26 -10.86 6.74
N LEU A 155 12.27 -9.54 6.78
CA LEU A 155 11.57 -8.73 7.77
C LEU A 155 10.05 -8.93 7.67
N ARG A 156 9.51 -8.92 6.45
CA ARG A 156 8.09 -9.12 6.20
C ARG A 156 7.60 -10.49 6.66
N ARG A 157 8.38 -11.55 6.44
CA ARG A 157 8.03 -12.92 6.88
C ARG A 157 7.83 -12.99 8.38
N VAL A 158 8.66 -12.34 9.16
CA VAL A 158 8.55 -12.31 10.63
C VAL A 158 7.28 -11.59 11.05
N VAL A 159 7.10 -10.35 10.64
CA VAL A 159 5.97 -9.54 11.11
C VAL A 159 4.63 -10.07 10.59
N ALA A 160 4.57 -10.69 9.42
CA ALA A 160 3.35 -11.29 8.85
C ALA A 160 2.78 -12.43 9.70
N ARG A 161 3.59 -13.07 10.55
CA ARG A 161 3.11 -14.11 11.49
C ARG A 161 2.04 -13.58 12.48
N ALA A 162 2.06 -12.27 12.76
CA ALA A 162 1.04 -11.65 13.60
C ALA A 162 -0.26 -11.32 12.84
N PHE A 163 -0.22 -11.16 11.50
CA PHE A 163 -1.37 -10.77 10.66
C PHE A 163 -2.04 -11.97 9.99
N THR A 164 -2.24 -13.04 10.72
CA THR A 164 -2.90 -14.25 10.21
C THR A 164 -4.42 -14.21 10.44
N GLY A 165 -5.18 -14.97 9.66
CA GLY A 165 -6.61 -15.15 9.90
C GLY A 165 -6.93 -15.68 11.32
N ARG A 166 -6.06 -16.51 11.92
CA ARG A 166 -6.17 -16.96 13.31
C ARG A 166 -6.03 -15.78 14.29
N SER A 167 -5.05 -14.91 14.08
CA SER A 167 -4.84 -13.73 14.92
C SER A 167 -6.03 -12.78 14.82
N MET A 168 -6.57 -12.57 13.63
CA MET A 168 -7.75 -11.72 13.43
C MET A 168 -9.00 -12.31 14.08
N ARG A 169 -9.22 -13.63 14.02
CA ARG A 169 -10.34 -14.26 14.74
C ARG A 169 -10.26 -14.08 16.26
N ARG A 170 -9.06 -14.01 16.82
CA ARG A 170 -8.89 -13.71 18.26
C ARG A 170 -9.10 -12.24 18.58
N LEU A 171 -8.68 -11.34 17.69
CA LEU A 171 -8.78 -9.91 17.86
C LEU A 171 -10.21 -9.41 17.68
N ARG A 172 -10.99 -10.00 16.76
CA ARG A 172 -12.36 -9.55 16.41
C ARG A 172 -13.29 -9.39 17.64
N PRO A 173 -13.44 -10.36 18.57
CA PRO A 173 -14.32 -10.17 19.72
C PRO A 173 -13.89 -9.02 20.62
N LEU A 174 -12.60 -8.72 20.69
CA LEU A 174 -12.09 -7.59 21.43
C LEU A 174 -12.43 -6.27 20.72
N ALA A 175 -12.24 -6.22 19.40
CA ALA A 175 -12.63 -5.09 18.57
C ALA A 175 -14.13 -4.79 18.65
N GLU A 176 -14.98 -5.83 18.61
CA GLU A 176 -16.45 -5.71 18.76
C GLU A 176 -16.84 -5.12 20.12
N ARG A 177 -16.21 -5.58 21.20
CA ARG A 177 -16.43 -4.98 22.54
C ARG A 177 -16.00 -3.51 22.59
N ARG A 178 -14.84 -3.15 22.00
CA ARG A 178 -14.39 -1.75 21.95
C ARG A 178 -15.35 -0.86 21.15
N ALA A 179 -15.85 -1.34 20.03
CA ALA A 179 -16.85 -0.62 19.25
C ALA A 179 -18.14 -0.40 20.06
N ALA A 180 -18.64 -1.44 20.74
CA ALA A 180 -19.83 -1.34 21.60
C ALA A 180 -19.65 -0.34 22.74
N GLU A 181 -18.52 -0.40 23.47
CA GLU A 181 -18.20 0.52 24.57
C GLU A 181 -18.19 1.99 24.10
N LEU A 182 -17.58 2.25 22.93
CA LEU A 182 -17.49 3.59 22.34
C LEU A 182 -18.86 4.10 21.88
N LEU A 183 -19.66 3.26 21.22
CA LEU A 183 -21.01 3.62 20.76
C LEU A 183 -21.99 3.79 21.92
N ASP A 184 -21.85 3.05 23.01
CA ASP A 184 -22.61 3.29 24.23
C ASP A 184 -22.25 4.62 24.89
N GLY A 185 -20.96 5.01 24.84
CA GLY A 185 -20.51 6.35 25.23
C GLY A 185 -21.18 7.44 24.39
N MET A 186 -21.19 7.28 23.07
CA MET A 186 -21.85 8.21 22.15
C MET A 186 -23.36 8.30 22.41
N ALA A 187 -24.02 7.15 22.62
CA ALA A 187 -25.46 7.13 22.94
C ALA A 187 -25.78 7.88 24.24
N ARG A 188 -24.92 7.79 25.26
CA ARG A 188 -25.08 8.56 26.53
C ARG A 188 -24.84 10.06 26.32
N ALA A 189 -23.93 10.46 25.43
CA ALA A 189 -23.71 11.86 25.09
C ALA A 189 -24.94 12.48 24.37
N GLY A 190 -25.72 11.67 23.68
CA GLY A 190 -26.92 12.09 22.96
C GLY A 190 -26.63 12.61 21.55
N ALA A 191 -27.71 12.79 20.77
CA ALA A 191 -27.64 13.33 19.42
C ALA A 191 -27.83 14.86 19.44
N PRO A 192 -27.19 15.62 18.50
CA PRO A 192 -26.24 15.15 17.52
C PRO A 192 -24.86 14.82 18.13
N ALA A 193 -24.12 13.90 17.51
CA ALA A 193 -22.78 13.52 17.96
C ALA A 193 -21.81 13.39 16.77
N ASP A 194 -20.49 13.48 17.05
CA ASP A 194 -19.44 13.33 16.04
C ASP A 194 -18.90 11.89 16.02
N LEU A 195 -19.15 11.14 14.94
CA LEU A 195 -18.63 9.78 14.78
C LEU A 195 -17.11 9.71 14.72
N MET A 196 -16.44 10.78 14.26
CA MET A 196 -14.96 10.79 14.23
C MET A 196 -14.40 10.85 15.65
N GLU A 197 -15.01 11.63 16.54
CA GLU A 197 -14.62 11.75 17.95
C GLU A 197 -14.96 10.48 18.73
N HIS A 198 -16.18 9.98 18.57
CA HIS A 198 -16.69 8.90 19.42
C HIS A 198 -16.28 7.50 18.96
N LEU A 199 -16.03 7.27 17.66
CA LEU A 199 -15.74 5.93 17.15
C LEU A 199 -14.48 5.89 16.28
N HIS A 200 -14.46 6.59 15.13
CA HIS A 200 -13.41 6.40 14.13
C HIS A 200 -12.01 6.84 14.61
N GLY A 201 -11.92 7.80 15.55
CA GLY A 201 -10.67 8.20 16.18
C GLY A 201 -10.15 7.20 17.21
N PRO A 202 -10.90 6.92 18.29
CA PRO A 202 -10.43 6.09 19.39
C PRO A 202 -10.36 4.58 19.07
N PHE A 203 -11.26 4.06 18.23
CA PHE A 203 -11.36 2.62 17.96
C PHE A 203 -10.09 2.02 17.35
N PRO A 204 -9.52 2.54 16.25
CA PRO A 204 -8.33 1.93 15.64
C PRO A 204 -7.13 1.95 16.59
N LEU A 205 -7.00 3.00 17.41
CA LEU A 205 -5.93 3.09 18.39
C LEU A 205 -6.09 2.07 19.50
N ALA A 206 -7.33 1.81 19.94
CA ALA A 206 -7.60 0.79 20.96
C ALA A 206 -7.29 -0.61 20.42
N VAL A 207 -7.78 -0.95 19.24
CA VAL A 207 -7.52 -2.26 18.59
C VAL A 207 -6.03 -2.46 18.32
N LEU A 208 -5.33 -1.43 17.85
CA LEU A 208 -3.89 -1.49 17.58
C LEU A 208 -3.09 -1.72 18.87
N ARG A 209 -3.45 -1.09 19.98
CA ARG A 209 -2.82 -1.32 21.29
C ARG A 209 -3.01 -2.76 21.77
N ASP A 210 -4.22 -3.26 21.66
CA ASP A 210 -4.54 -4.66 22.00
C ASP A 210 -3.77 -5.64 21.10
N PHE A 211 -3.63 -5.35 19.81
CA PHE A 211 -2.85 -6.13 18.86
C PHE A 211 -1.34 -6.10 19.14
N LEU A 212 -0.81 -4.95 19.54
CA LEU A 212 0.60 -4.81 19.95
C LEU A 212 0.88 -5.51 21.28
N GLY A 213 -0.14 -5.73 22.10
CA GLY A 213 0.00 -6.31 23.43
C GLY A 213 0.33 -5.28 24.52
N VAL A 214 -0.07 -4.02 24.37
CA VAL A 214 0.12 -2.97 25.37
C VAL A 214 -0.77 -3.23 26.57
N ALA A 215 -0.19 -3.22 27.78
CA ALA A 215 -0.92 -3.41 29.02
C ALA A 215 -1.90 -2.25 29.27
N GLU A 216 -2.97 -2.51 30.04
CA GLU A 216 -4.03 -1.52 30.30
C GLU A 216 -3.48 -0.25 30.98
N GLU A 217 -2.59 -0.43 31.94
CA GLU A 217 -1.93 0.63 32.70
C GLU A 217 -1.06 1.55 31.84
N ASP A 218 -0.49 1.04 30.74
CA ASP A 218 0.38 1.79 29.83
C ASP A 218 -0.40 2.59 28.76
N ARG A 219 -1.73 2.44 28.64
CA ARG A 219 -2.54 2.92 27.52
C ARG A 219 -2.59 4.44 27.36
N GLN A 220 -2.67 5.18 28.45
CA GLN A 220 -2.74 6.66 28.41
C GLN A 220 -1.45 7.24 27.85
N ASP A 221 -0.33 6.75 28.28
CA ASP A 221 1.00 7.18 27.84
C ASP A 221 1.24 6.86 26.35
N TRP A 222 0.71 5.73 25.87
CA TRP A 222 0.78 5.34 24.45
C TRP A 222 -0.04 6.26 23.56
N ALA A 223 -1.22 6.69 24.00
CA ALA A 223 -2.07 7.61 23.26
C ALA A 223 -1.37 8.97 23.06
N ALA A 224 -0.85 9.56 24.14
CA ALA A 224 -0.16 10.85 24.12
C ALA A 224 1.08 10.83 23.20
N THR A 225 1.85 9.73 23.22
CA THR A 225 3.04 9.59 22.37
C THR A 225 2.69 9.42 20.89
N GLY A 226 1.64 8.67 20.57
CA GLY A 226 1.13 8.50 19.22
C GLY A 226 0.64 9.82 18.61
N GLU A 227 -0.10 10.60 19.36
CA GLU A 227 -0.60 11.91 18.96
C GLU A 227 0.54 12.91 18.71
N ALA A 228 1.56 12.92 19.57
CA ALA A 228 2.74 13.76 19.40
C ALA A 228 3.57 13.42 18.14
N LEU A 229 3.64 12.14 17.76
CA LEU A 229 4.30 11.71 16.50
C LEU A 229 3.55 12.18 15.24
N LEU A 230 2.26 12.37 15.35
CA LEU A 230 1.36 12.62 14.24
C LEU A 230 1.03 14.13 14.08
N SER A 231 1.12 14.89 15.16
CA SER A 231 0.85 16.33 15.22
C SER A 231 2.05 17.20 14.81
N ALA A 232 3.11 16.61 14.22
CA ALA A 232 4.33 17.28 13.81
C ALA A 232 4.10 18.35 12.71
N GLY A 233 3.71 19.55 13.11
CA GLY A 233 3.73 20.78 12.27
C GLY A 233 5.15 21.40 12.19
N ALA A 234 5.31 22.51 11.48
CA ALA A 234 6.60 23.15 11.18
C ALA A 234 7.48 23.48 12.41
N ASP A 235 6.89 23.71 13.60
CA ASP A 235 7.61 24.01 14.86
C ASP A 235 7.99 22.77 15.68
N SER A 236 7.84 21.59 15.14
CA SER A 236 7.78 20.33 15.90
C SER A 236 9.07 19.50 15.88
N GLY A 237 10.13 19.95 15.24
CA GLY A 237 11.33 19.14 15.03
C GLY A 237 11.90 18.51 16.31
N GLU A 238 11.98 19.26 17.43
CA GLU A 238 12.47 18.71 18.70
C GLU A 238 11.43 17.85 19.41
N ARG A 239 10.15 18.29 19.44
CA ARG A 239 9.05 17.52 20.04
C ARG A 239 8.84 16.19 19.32
N ALA A 240 8.91 16.19 17.99
CA ALA A 240 8.82 14.98 17.18
C ALA A 240 10.00 14.01 17.45
N ARG A 241 11.23 14.53 17.57
CA ARG A 241 12.38 13.70 17.95
C ARG A 241 12.23 13.11 19.34
N GLN A 242 11.78 13.89 20.31
CA GLN A 242 11.53 13.42 21.67
C GLN A 242 10.44 12.34 21.72
N ALA A 243 9.30 12.57 21.04
CA ALA A 243 8.24 11.58 20.93
C ALA A 243 8.72 10.29 20.25
N ALA A 244 9.54 10.38 19.19
CA ALA A 244 10.12 9.22 18.52
C ALA A 244 11.06 8.42 19.43
N ARG A 245 11.89 9.10 20.25
CA ARG A 245 12.75 8.43 21.24
C ARG A 245 11.92 7.73 22.31
N ALA A 246 10.95 8.42 22.90
CA ALA A 246 10.04 7.85 23.90
C ALA A 246 9.27 6.63 23.36
N THR A 247 8.77 6.69 22.13
CA THR A 247 8.13 5.56 21.47
C THR A 247 9.09 4.38 21.33
N ARG A 248 10.32 4.63 20.89
CA ARG A 248 11.34 3.60 20.73
C ARG A 248 11.67 2.90 22.05
N GLU A 249 11.86 3.66 23.11
CA GLU A 249 12.16 3.16 24.46
C GLU A 249 11.02 2.31 25.03
N ARG A 250 9.77 2.76 24.89
CA ARG A 250 8.57 2.02 25.31
C ARG A 250 8.41 0.70 24.56
N ILE A 251 8.56 0.71 23.25
CA ILE A 251 8.50 -0.51 22.45
C ILE A 251 9.62 -1.46 22.83
N ALA A 252 10.86 -0.98 22.97
CA ALA A 252 11.96 -1.80 23.44
C ALA A 252 11.69 -2.42 24.83
N GLY A 253 11.08 -1.66 25.75
CA GLY A 253 10.64 -2.15 27.05
C GLY A 253 9.58 -3.25 26.93
N LEU A 254 8.56 -3.05 26.08
CA LEU A 254 7.54 -4.05 25.79
C LEU A 254 8.11 -5.35 25.23
N LEU A 255 9.02 -5.26 24.24
CA LEU A 255 9.67 -6.44 23.64
C LEU A 255 10.50 -7.21 24.67
N ARG A 256 11.21 -6.53 25.57
CA ARG A 256 11.96 -7.20 26.67
C ARG A 256 11.01 -8.00 27.56
N ARG A 257 9.90 -7.42 28.03
CA ARG A 257 8.89 -8.14 28.84
C ARG A 257 8.33 -9.36 28.09
N ARG A 258 8.09 -9.24 26.78
CA ARG A 258 7.52 -10.33 25.96
C ARG A 258 8.46 -11.51 25.75
N ARG A 259 9.78 -11.34 25.89
CA ARG A 259 10.74 -12.48 25.90
C ARG A 259 10.46 -13.47 27.03
N GLU A 260 9.98 -12.97 28.15
CA GLU A 260 9.72 -13.77 29.34
C GLU A 260 8.27 -14.33 29.35
N GLU A 261 7.31 -13.56 28.84
CA GLU A 261 5.88 -13.85 28.97
C GLU A 261 5.31 -14.77 27.88
N HIS A 262 5.99 -15.03 26.79
CA HIS A 262 5.59 -15.92 25.68
C HIS A 262 4.16 -15.68 25.13
N ARG A 263 3.74 -14.42 24.98
CA ARG A 263 2.42 -14.08 24.43
C ARG A 263 2.38 -14.15 22.90
N GLU A 264 1.18 -14.33 22.34
CA GLU A 264 0.94 -14.41 20.89
C GLU A 264 0.48 -13.05 20.29
N ASP A 265 0.75 -11.92 20.96
CA ASP A 265 0.58 -10.58 20.40
C ASP A 265 1.75 -10.23 19.46
N LEU A 266 1.67 -9.08 18.76
CA LEU A 266 2.73 -8.66 17.83
C LEU A 266 4.08 -8.53 18.53
N ALA A 267 4.10 -7.95 19.74
CA ALA A 267 5.34 -7.81 20.50
C ALA A 267 5.96 -9.17 20.84
N GLY A 268 5.15 -10.16 21.20
CA GLY A 268 5.61 -11.54 21.45
C GLY A 268 6.18 -12.21 20.21
N VAL A 269 5.55 -12.02 19.04
CA VAL A 269 6.07 -12.54 17.75
C VAL A 269 7.44 -11.93 17.43
N LEU A 270 7.58 -10.61 17.57
CA LEU A 270 8.84 -9.91 17.28
C LEU A 270 9.92 -10.23 18.28
N ALA A 271 9.57 -10.33 19.58
CA ALA A 271 10.53 -10.68 20.64
C ALA A 271 11.11 -12.09 20.46
N ARG A 272 10.28 -13.07 20.08
CA ARG A 272 10.76 -14.43 19.76
C ARG A 272 11.68 -14.44 18.56
N ALA A 273 11.27 -13.80 17.45
CA ALA A 273 12.09 -13.76 16.24
C ALA A 273 13.47 -13.10 16.49
N ALA A 274 13.52 -12.10 17.36
CA ALA A 274 14.79 -11.49 17.77
C ALA A 274 15.63 -12.42 18.65
N ALA A 275 15.02 -13.14 19.59
CA ALA A 275 15.71 -14.13 20.43
C ALA A 275 16.26 -15.31 19.62
N GLU A 276 15.55 -15.72 18.55
CA GLU A 276 15.94 -16.78 17.62
C GLU A 276 16.96 -16.30 16.56
N GLY A 277 17.33 -15.01 16.55
CA GLY A 277 18.29 -14.44 15.61
C GLY A 277 17.78 -14.25 14.19
N GLU A 278 16.45 -14.36 13.94
CA GLU A 278 15.85 -14.11 12.63
C GLU A 278 15.90 -12.62 12.23
N ILE A 279 15.78 -11.74 13.23
CA ILE A 279 15.90 -10.28 13.11
C ILE A 279 16.71 -9.74 14.30
N THR A 280 17.23 -8.52 14.17
CA THR A 280 17.88 -7.83 15.29
C THR A 280 16.84 -7.19 16.22
N ASP A 281 17.24 -6.84 17.46
CA ASP A 281 16.39 -6.08 18.38
C ASP A 281 15.97 -4.73 17.79
N ASP A 282 16.87 -4.05 17.11
CA ASP A 282 16.60 -2.79 16.42
C ASP A 282 15.60 -2.95 15.28
N GLU A 283 15.66 -4.03 14.53
CA GLU A 283 14.68 -4.38 13.50
C GLU A 283 13.32 -4.69 14.12
N ALA A 284 13.27 -5.42 15.24
CA ALA A 284 12.03 -5.71 15.95
C ALA A 284 11.35 -4.43 16.44
N VAL A 285 12.10 -3.51 17.06
CA VAL A 285 11.58 -2.20 17.48
C VAL A 285 11.10 -1.39 16.29
N SER A 286 11.85 -1.35 15.20
CA SER A 286 11.49 -0.60 13.98
C SER A 286 10.22 -1.14 13.33
N LEU A 287 10.03 -2.46 13.28
CA LEU A 287 8.82 -3.11 12.77
C LEU A 287 7.59 -2.79 13.62
N ALA A 288 7.71 -2.81 14.96
CA ALA A 288 6.62 -2.44 15.87
C ALA A 288 6.23 -0.97 15.73
N ILE A 289 7.21 -0.05 15.62
CA ILE A 289 6.97 1.38 15.35
C ILE A 289 6.24 1.55 14.01
N ALA A 290 6.70 0.87 12.96
CA ALA A 290 6.09 0.96 11.64
C ALA A 290 4.60 0.57 11.66
N VAL A 291 4.25 -0.50 12.37
CA VAL A 291 2.85 -0.94 12.55
C VAL A 291 2.06 0.10 13.33
N GLN A 292 2.59 0.62 14.44
CA GLN A 292 1.93 1.63 15.27
C GLN A 292 1.63 2.92 14.49
N VAL A 293 2.61 3.43 13.75
CA VAL A 293 2.46 4.70 13.02
C VAL A 293 1.53 4.55 11.81
N SER A 294 1.57 3.39 11.13
CA SER A 294 0.79 3.19 9.90
C SER A 294 -0.68 2.86 10.15
N GLY A 295 -1.02 2.22 11.29
CA GLY A 295 -2.35 1.67 11.55
C GLY A 295 -3.40 2.70 11.95
N GLY A 296 -3.08 3.62 12.85
CA GLY A 296 -4.09 4.48 13.49
C GLY A 296 -4.77 5.45 12.53
N HIS A 297 -3.99 6.34 11.88
CA HIS A 297 -4.55 7.40 11.04
C HIS A 297 -5.20 6.90 9.74
N ALA A 298 -4.61 5.89 9.11
CA ALA A 298 -5.16 5.37 7.88
C ALA A 298 -6.55 4.76 8.11
N VAL A 299 -6.69 3.96 9.17
CA VAL A 299 -7.99 3.35 9.52
C VAL A 299 -9.00 4.40 9.95
N ARG A 300 -8.61 5.36 10.82
CA ARG A 300 -9.47 6.48 11.24
C ARG A 300 -10.11 7.20 10.05
N ASN A 301 -9.28 7.66 9.13
CA ASN A 301 -9.75 8.50 8.04
C ASN A 301 -10.50 7.71 6.97
N ASN A 302 -10.02 6.50 6.64
CA ASN A 302 -10.69 5.66 5.64
C ASN A 302 -12.04 5.15 6.15
N SER A 303 -12.15 4.70 7.39
CA SER A 303 -13.44 4.26 7.95
C SER A 303 -14.43 5.40 8.10
N GLY A 304 -13.97 6.60 8.47
CA GLY A 304 -14.80 7.81 8.46
C GLY A 304 -15.30 8.17 7.07
N SER A 305 -14.43 8.09 6.06
CA SER A 305 -14.81 8.31 4.65
C SER A 305 -15.76 7.23 4.12
N MET A 306 -15.60 5.97 4.53
CA MET A 306 -16.56 4.89 4.20
C MET A 306 -17.93 5.16 4.81
N MET A 307 -17.97 5.59 6.08
CA MET A 307 -19.23 5.93 6.72
C MET A 307 -19.86 7.17 6.08
N TYR A 308 -19.09 8.19 5.73
CA TYR A 308 -19.59 9.34 4.96
C TYR A 308 -20.15 8.89 3.61
N ALA A 309 -19.45 8.01 2.87
CA ALA A 309 -19.96 7.45 1.62
C ALA A 309 -21.33 6.77 1.81
N LEU A 310 -21.48 5.94 2.84
CA LEU A 310 -22.75 5.27 3.15
C LEU A 310 -23.85 6.27 3.51
N LEU A 311 -23.56 7.28 4.32
CA LEU A 311 -24.52 8.29 4.76
C LEU A 311 -24.98 9.22 3.61
N THR A 312 -24.15 9.38 2.58
CA THR A 312 -24.47 10.14 1.36
C THR A 312 -25.10 9.29 0.25
N HIS A 313 -25.16 7.95 0.44
CA HIS A 313 -25.79 7.00 -0.48
C HIS A 313 -26.87 6.20 0.26
N PRO A 314 -28.02 6.80 0.61
CA PRO A 314 -29.02 6.20 1.50
C PRO A 314 -29.56 4.86 1.00
N ALA A 315 -29.69 4.67 -0.31
CA ALA A 315 -30.13 3.39 -0.87
C ALA A 315 -29.17 2.23 -0.55
N HIS A 316 -27.85 2.47 -0.59
CA HIS A 316 -26.82 1.49 -0.22
C HIS A 316 -26.79 1.25 1.29
N LEU A 317 -26.95 2.30 2.08
CA LEU A 317 -27.04 2.20 3.54
C LEU A 317 -28.24 1.35 3.97
N ASP A 318 -29.43 1.61 3.39
CA ASP A 318 -30.65 0.85 3.65
C ASP A 318 -30.56 -0.59 3.17
N ARG A 319 -29.84 -0.84 2.08
CA ARG A 319 -29.56 -2.19 1.61
C ARG A 319 -28.73 -2.96 2.64
N LEU A 320 -27.65 -2.36 3.17
CA LEU A 320 -26.81 -3.00 4.22
C LEU A 320 -27.59 -3.25 5.52
N ARG A 321 -28.56 -2.41 5.86
CA ARG A 321 -29.45 -2.64 7.01
C ARG A 321 -30.34 -3.85 6.84
N ARG A 322 -30.83 -4.09 5.61
CA ARG A 322 -31.71 -5.23 5.27
C ARG A 322 -30.95 -6.53 5.00
N GLU A 323 -29.72 -6.41 4.50
CA GLU A 323 -28.88 -7.50 4.02
C GLU A 323 -27.48 -7.40 4.69
N PRO A 324 -27.38 -7.60 6.03
CA PRO A 324 -26.11 -7.42 6.76
C PRO A 324 -24.99 -8.36 6.32
N GLU A 325 -25.30 -9.49 5.69
CA GLU A 325 -24.36 -10.44 5.08
C GLU A 325 -23.58 -9.83 3.90
N LEU A 326 -24.06 -8.76 3.29
CA LEU A 326 -23.34 -8.02 2.25
C LEU A 326 -22.14 -7.21 2.80
N LEU A 327 -22.09 -6.99 4.11
CA LEU A 327 -21.10 -6.09 4.71
C LEU A 327 -19.65 -6.37 4.30
N PRO A 328 -19.15 -7.62 4.28
CA PRO A 328 -17.78 -7.89 3.83
C PRO A 328 -17.54 -7.45 2.37
N ARG A 329 -18.50 -7.68 1.48
CA ARG A 329 -18.43 -7.30 0.07
C ARG A 329 -18.52 -5.79 -0.11
N ALA A 330 -19.40 -5.13 0.63
CA ALA A 330 -19.53 -3.68 0.65
C ALA A 330 -18.25 -3.01 1.14
N VAL A 331 -17.57 -3.58 2.14
CA VAL A 331 -16.27 -3.08 2.64
C VAL A 331 -15.20 -3.13 1.55
N GLU A 332 -15.12 -4.20 0.73
CA GLU A 332 -14.19 -4.24 -0.41
C GLU A 332 -14.48 -3.14 -1.44
N GLU A 333 -15.75 -2.94 -1.80
CA GLU A 333 -16.10 -1.87 -2.73
C GLU A 333 -15.87 -0.49 -2.12
N LEU A 334 -16.14 -0.29 -0.84
CA LEU A 334 -15.82 0.95 -0.15
C LEU A 334 -14.30 1.24 -0.12
N PHE A 335 -13.44 0.22 0.02
CA PHE A 335 -12.00 0.40 -0.13
C PHE A 335 -11.60 0.83 -1.53
N ARG A 336 -12.25 0.31 -2.57
CA ARG A 336 -12.01 0.75 -3.96
C ARG A 336 -12.49 2.18 -4.19
N TYR A 337 -13.71 2.47 -3.75
CA TYR A 337 -14.45 3.69 -4.07
C TYR A 337 -13.90 4.93 -3.35
N VAL A 338 -13.59 4.80 -2.05
CA VAL A 338 -13.13 5.93 -1.22
C VAL A 338 -11.72 6.37 -1.61
N PRO A 339 -11.48 7.67 -1.86
CA PRO A 339 -10.14 8.20 -2.08
C PRO A 339 -9.34 8.19 -0.77
N HIS A 340 -8.66 7.09 -0.51
CA HIS A 340 -7.97 6.81 0.76
C HIS A 340 -6.74 7.69 1.04
N ARG A 341 -6.33 8.54 0.10
CA ARG A 341 -5.23 9.50 0.30
C ARG A 341 -5.36 10.70 -0.62
N ASN A 342 -4.60 11.73 -0.33
CA ASN A 342 -4.33 12.81 -1.28
C ASN A 342 -3.03 12.50 -2.02
N GLY A 343 -3.04 12.59 -3.35
CA GLY A 343 -1.87 12.42 -4.20
C GLY A 343 -1.31 10.99 -4.25
N VAL A 344 0.02 10.88 -4.20
CA VAL A 344 0.76 9.64 -4.44
C VAL A 344 1.31 8.98 -3.18
N GLY A 345 1.74 7.72 -3.33
CA GLY A 345 2.41 6.96 -2.28
C GLY A 345 3.92 7.17 -2.22
N ILE A 346 4.62 6.12 -1.79
CA ILE A 346 6.09 6.09 -1.73
C ILE A 346 6.63 5.93 -3.15
N PRO A 347 7.60 6.77 -3.58
CA PRO A 347 8.23 6.65 -4.89
C PRO A 347 9.07 5.39 -5.02
N ARG A 348 9.43 5.09 -6.25
CA ARG A 348 10.43 4.08 -6.65
C ARG A 348 11.46 4.71 -7.55
N ILE A 349 12.62 4.08 -7.65
CA ILE A 349 13.67 4.41 -8.63
C ILE A 349 13.78 3.24 -9.61
N ALA A 350 13.70 3.51 -10.90
CA ALA A 350 14.03 2.53 -11.92
C ALA A 350 15.52 2.19 -11.85
N THR A 351 15.87 0.91 -11.75
CA THR A 351 17.28 0.46 -11.70
C THR A 351 17.86 0.19 -13.07
N GLU A 352 17.00 0.03 -14.07
CA GLU A 352 17.30 -0.23 -15.48
C GLU A 352 16.31 0.54 -16.35
N ASP A 353 16.58 0.63 -17.65
CA ASP A 353 15.63 1.14 -18.63
C ASP A 353 14.44 0.19 -18.74
N VAL A 354 13.22 0.68 -18.55
CA VAL A 354 11.99 -0.12 -18.56
C VAL A 354 10.90 0.60 -19.33
N GLU A 355 10.25 -0.11 -20.24
CA GLU A 355 9.06 0.41 -20.91
C GLU A 355 7.80 0.18 -20.07
N VAL A 356 7.02 1.25 -19.85
CA VAL A 356 5.75 1.22 -19.11
C VAL A 356 4.71 2.02 -19.90
N GLY A 357 3.60 1.41 -20.25
CA GLY A 357 2.52 2.08 -20.97
C GLY A 357 2.98 2.78 -22.27
N GLY A 358 3.95 2.21 -22.99
CA GLY A 358 4.53 2.77 -24.22
C GLY A 358 5.51 3.94 -23.99
N ARG A 359 5.95 4.17 -22.76
CA ARG A 359 6.96 5.17 -22.39
C ARG A 359 8.21 4.50 -21.83
N LEU A 360 9.37 4.94 -22.29
CA LEU A 360 10.65 4.47 -21.76
C LEU A 360 11.03 5.25 -20.52
N ILE A 361 10.98 4.58 -19.36
CA ILE A 361 11.48 5.05 -18.07
C ILE A 361 12.95 4.67 -17.99
N ARG A 362 13.83 5.63 -17.80
CA ARG A 362 15.28 5.42 -17.76
C ARG A 362 15.74 4.96 -16.39
N ALA A 363 16.86 4.24 -16.37
CA ALA A 363 17.57 3.94 -15.13
C ALA A 363 17.86 5.25 -14.35
N GLY A 364 17.48 5.27 -13.07
CA GLY A 364 17.61 6.45 -12.21
C GLY A 364 16.37 7.35 -12.14
N ASP A 365 15.39 7.17 -13.01
CA ASP A 365 14.14 7.95 -12.96
C ASP A 365 13.30 7.60 -11.73
N VAL A 366 12.63 8.63 -11.21
CA VAL A 366 11.66 8.52 -10.11
C VAL A 366 10.30 8.15 -10.67
N VAL A 367 9.62 7.18 -10.03
CA VAL A 367 8.30 6.70 -10.46
C VAL A 367 7.34 6.70 -9.28
N TYR A 368 6.18 7.32 -9.45
CA TYR A 368 5.04 7.27 -8.55
C TYR A 368 3.90 6.46 -9.14
N ASN A 369 3.10 5.84 -8.28
CA ASN A 369 1.91 5.08 -8.65
C ASN A 369 0.66 5.78 -8.12
N ALA A 370 -0.29 6.09 -9.02
CA ALA A 370 -1.58 6.68 -8.68
C ALA A 370 -2.60 5.57 -8.41
N TYR A 371 -2.57 4.97 -7.22
CA TYR A 371 -3.51 3.91 -6.84
C TYR A 371 -4.98 4.35 -6.90
N LEU A 372 -5.26 5.63 -6.65
CA LEU A 372 -6.61 6.18 -6.74
C LEU A 372 -7.13 6.16 -8.17
N ALA A 373 -6.32 6.64 -9.12
CA ALA A 373 -6.63 6.59 -10.53
C ALA A 373 -6.79 5.14 -11.03
N ALA A 374 -5.89 4.26 -10.62
CA ALA A 374 -5.95 2.84 -10.97
C ALA A 374 -7.22 2.15 -10.44
N ASN A 375 -7.72 2.51 -9.26
CA ASN A 375 -8.98 2.01 -8.72
C ASN A 375 -10.22 2.58 -9.44
N ARG A 376 -10.03 3.57 -10.29
CA ARG A 376 -11.06 4.19 -11.14
C ARG A 376 -10.80 4.00 -12.63
N ASP A 377 -9.86 3.14 -13.01
CA ASP A 377 -9.60 2.78 -14.41
C ASP A 377 -10.81 2.04 -15.00
N PRO A 378 -11.54 2.61 -16.00
CA PRO A 378 -12.75 1.99 -16.56
C PRO A 378 -12.47 0.68 -17.29
N ARG A 379 -11.20 0.37 -17.62
CA ARG A 379 -10.80 -0.90 -18.21
C ARG A 379 -10.77 -2.03 -17.19
N ALA A 380 -10.52 -1.69 -15.91
CA ALA A 380 -10.49 -2.64 -14.81
C ALA A 380 -11.84 -2.66 -14.05
N PHE A 381 -12.49 -1.51 -13.94
CA PHE A 381 -13.73 -1.32 -13.18
C PHE A 381 -14.78 -0.59 -14.05
N PRO A 382 -15.71 -1.30 -14.71
CA PRO A 382 -16.82 -0.66 -15.40
C PRO A 382 -17.57 0.28 -14.47
N ASP A 383 -17.99 1.46 -14.98
CA ASP A 383 -18.64 2.51 -14.18
C ASP A 383 -17.88 2.78 -12.85
N PRO A 384 -16.58 3.20 -12.92
CA PRO A 384 -15.71 3.22 -11.76
C PRO A 384 -16.13 4.23 -10.69
N ASP A 385 -16.92 5.24 -11.07
CA ASP A 385 -17.44 6.28 -10.19
C ASP A 385 -18.72 5.90 -9.46
N ALA A 386 -19.35 4.78 -9.84
CA ALA A 386 -20.48 4.22 -9.11
C ALA A 386 -20.00 3.41 -7.90
N LEU A 387 -20.67 3.62 -6.75
CA LEU A 387 -20.60 2.71 -5.60
C LEU A 387 -21.50 1.51 -5.90
N ASP A 388 -20.93 0.33 -6.05
CA ASP A 388 -21.68 -0.87 -6.48
C ASP A 388 -21.24 -2.11 -5.67
N PHE A 389 -22.12 -2.56 -4.75
CA PHE A 389 -21.86 -3.74 -3.92
C PHE A 389 -22.01 -5.06 -4.68
N ASP A 390 -22.55 -5.03 -5.89
CA ASP A 390 -22.67 -6.21 -6.76
C ASP A 390 -21.57 -6.30 -7.81
N ARG A 391 -20.65 -5.33 -7.81
CA ARG A 391 -19.49 -5.32 -8.71
C ARG A 391 -18.74 -6.64 -8.66
N ASP A 392 -18.49 -7.23 -9.84
CA ASP A 392 -17.64 -8.42 -9.94
C ASP A 392 -16.29 -8.18 -9.29
N HIS A 393 -15.86 -9.17 -8.51
CA HIS A 393 -14.72 -9.02 -7.63
C HIS A 393 -13.43 -8.83 -8.40
N LEU A 394 -12.98 -7.59 -8.48
CA LEU A 394 -11.66 -7.24 -8.97
C LEU A 394 -10.77 -6.85 -7.79
N ALA A 395 -9.51 -7.28 -7.87
CA ALA A 395 -8.54 -6.94 -6.84
C ALA A 395 -8.19 -5.45 -6.88
N HIS A 396 -8.92 -4.61 -6.13
CA HIS A 396 -8.62 -3.19 -6.01
C HIS A 396 -7.22 -2.95 -5.42
N LEU A 397 -6.64 -1.79 -5.72
CA LEU A 397 -5.28 -1.42 -5.31
C LEU A 397 -5.24 -0.49 -4.08
N ALA A 398 -6.32 -0.39 -3.29
CA ALA A 398 -6.36 0.43 -2.09
C ALA A 398 -5.29 0.03 -1.04
N PHE A 399 -4.95 -1.24 -1.00
CA PHE A 399 -3.87 -1.78 -0.17
C PHE A 399 -2.51 -1.86 -0.89
N GLY A 400 -2.39 -1.27 -2.07
CA GLY A 400 -1.22 -1.43 -2.93
C GLY A 400 -1.16 -2.81 -3.59
N HIS A 401 -0.01 -3.13 -4.19
CA HIS A 401 0.22 -4.39 -4.90
C HIS A 401 1.69 -4.83 -4.80
N GLY A 402 1.95 -6.10 -5.11
CA GLY A 402 3.29 -6.68 -5.14
C GLY A 402 3.91 -6.91 -3.75
N PRO A 403 5.25 -6.95 -3.64
CA PRO A 403 5.94 -7.25 -2.38
C PRO A 403 5.55 -6.33 -1.23
N HIS A 404 5.20 -5.09 -1.51
CA HIS A 404 4.79 -4.08 -0.54
C HIS A 404 3.26 -3.94 -0.37
N HIS A 405 2.46 -4.91 -0.80
CA HIS A 405 1.03 -4.96 -0.46
C HIS A 405 0.83 -4.78 1.04
N CYS A 406 -0.20 -4.03 1.46
CA CYS A 406 -0.41 -3.70 2.87
C CYS A 406 -0.38 -4.94 3.76
N LEU A 407 0.49 -4.93 4.75
CA LEU A 407 0.66 -6.03 5.69
C LEU A 407 -0.61 -6.24 6.53
N ALA A 408 -1.24 -5.13 6.94
CA ALA A 408 -2.41 -5.11 7.80
C ALA A 408 -3.75 -5.16 7.05
N ALA A 409 -3.76 -5.51 5.74
CA ALA A 409 -4.98 -5.50 4.94
C ALA A 409 -6.12 -6.35 5.53
N VAL A 410 -5.79 -7.49 6.14
CA VAL A 410 -6.78 -8.37 6.82
C VAL A 410 -7.36 -7.69 8.07
N MET A 411 -6.51 -7.00 8.83
CA MET A 411 -6.91 -6.26 10.02
C MET A 411 -7.80 -5.06 9.66
N ALA A 412 -7.41 -4.27 8.66
CA ALA A 412 -8.16 -3.11 8.20
C ALA A 412 -9.58 -3.48 7.71
N ARG A 413 -9.72 -4.61 7.02
CA ARG A 413 -11.04 -5.15 6.63
C ARG A 413 -11.88 -5.49 7.87
N MET A 414 -11.31 -6.24 8.80
CA MET A 414 -11.99 -6.60 10.04
C MET A 414 -12.40 -5.36 10.83
N GLU A 415 -11.56 -4.35 10.94
CA GLU A 415 -11.87 -3.10 11.64
C GLU A 415 -13.00 -2.33 10.95
N ALA A 416 -13.00 -2.23 9.62
CA ALA A 416 -14.06 -1.59 8.84
C ALA A 416 -15.40 -2.32 9.02
N GLU A 417 -15.41 -3.64 8.90
CA GLU A 417 -16.60 -4.47 9.14
C GLU A 417 -17.16 -4.27 10.55
N VAL A 418 -16.30 -4.29 11.57
CA VAL A 418 -16.71 -4.12 12.96
C VAL A 418 -17.30 -2.73 13.20
N MET A 419 -16.63 -1.67 12.75
CA MET A 419 -17.13 -0.31 12.95
C MET A 419 -18.45 -0.07 12.22
N ILE A 420 -18.54 -0.40 10.94
CA ILE A 420 -19.76 -0.19 10.16
C ILE A 420 -20.90 -1.05 10.72
N GLY A 421 -20.66 -2.34 10.94
CA GLY A 421 -21.68 -3.25 11.48
C GLY A 421 -22.20 -2.83 12.85
N ALA A 422 -21.30 -2.40 13.76
CA ALA A 422 -21.68 -1.93 15.09
C ALA A 422 -22.53 -0.64 15.03
N VAL A 423 -22.17 0.31 14.15
CA VAL A 423 -22.96 1.54 13.95
C VAL A 423 -24.34 1.23 13.40
N LEU A 424 -24.45 0.39 12.37
CA LEU A 424 -25.74 0.03 11.75
C LEU A 424 -26.66 -0.70 12.74
N THR A 425 -26.09 -1.55 13.58
CA THR A 425 -26.85 -2.29 14.61
C THR A 425 -27.31 -1.37 15.75
N ARG A 426 -26.42 -0.49 16.22
CA ARG A 426 -26.69 0.36 17.39
C ARG A 426 -27.58 1.54 17.09
N PHE A 427 -27.48 2.10 15.86
CA PHE A 427 -28.20 3.29 15.42
C PHE A 427 -28.90 3.05 14.06
N PRO A 428 -29.99 2.28 14.01
CA PRO A 428 -30.63 1.91 12.76
C PRO A 428 -31.24 3.10 11.98
N ALA A 429 -31.45 4.25 12.65
CA ALA A 429 -31.95 5.49 12.03
C ALA A 429 -30.85 6.53 11.81
N LEU A 430 -29.57 6.14 11.89
CA LEU A 430 -28.43 7.07 11.75
C LEU A 430 -28.47 7.79 10.39
N ARG A 431 -28.27 9.11 10.44
CA ARG A 431 -28.13 9.99 9.27
C ARG A 431 -27.17 11.13 9.59
N LEU A 432 -26.71 11.85 8.57
CA LEU A 432 -25.98 13.10 8.79
C LEU A 432 -26.86 14.10 9.56
N ALA A 433 -26.24 14.83 10.48
CA ALA A 433 -26.86 15.92 11.23
C ALA A 433 -26.75 17.27 10.49
N VAL A 434 -25.94 17.34 9.44
CA VAL A 434 -25.69 18.50 8.58
C VAL A 434 -25.78 18.09 7.11
N PRO A 435 -26.00 19.02 6.17
CA PRO A 435 -25.87 18.75 4.74
C PRO A 435 -24.48 18.14 4.40
N PRO A 436 -24.38 17.22 3.42
CA PRO A 436 -23.12 16.57 3.05
C PRO A 436 -21.98 17.55 2.76
N GLU A 437 -22.26 18.68 2.11
CA GLU A 437 -21.32 19.74 1.75
C GLU A 437 -20.74 20.51 2.95
N GLU A 438 -21.41 20.46 4.11
CA GLU A 438 -20.92 21.05 5.36
C GLU A 438 -20.02 20.14 6.16
N VAL A 439 -19.86 18.86 5.76
CA VAL A 439 -18.92 17.94 6.40
C VAL A 439 -17.49 18.34 6.06
N GLU A 440 -16.76 18.81 7.06
CA GLU A 440 -15.39 19.25 6.90
C GLU A 440 -14.44 18.06 6.72
N PHE A 441 -13.65 18.06 5.64
CA PHE A 441 -12.55 17.13 5.43
C PHE A 441 -11.22 17.71 5.89
N GLN A 442 -10.28 16.81 6.23
CA GLN A 442 -8.94 17.21 6.66
C GLN A 442 -8.18 17.87 5.51
N ARG A 443 -7.60 19.04 5.78
CA ARG A 443 -6.78 19.77 4.82
C ARG A 443 -5.31 19.36 4.92
N ARG A 444 -4.63 19.31 3.77
CA ARG A 444 -3.18 19.01 3.66
C ARG A 444 -2.77 17.68 4.31
N GLY A 445 -3.74 16.79 4.56
CA GLY A 445 -3.49 15.46 5.10
C GLY A 445 -3.01 14.48 4.02
N LEU A 446 -2.07 13.59 4.35
CA LEU A 446 -1.70 12.50 3.44
C LEU A 446 -2.85 11.51 3.23
N ILE A 447 -3.56 11.20 4.30
CA ILE A 447 -4.71 10.31 4.30
C ILE A 447 -5.95 11.20 4.36
N ARG A 448 -6.76 11.15 3.31
CA ARG A 448 -8.00 11.92 3.18
C ARG A 448 -9.07 11.35 4.10
N GLY A 449 -9.86 12.20 4.72
CA GLY A 449 -10.97 11.79 5.58
C GLY A 449 -11.66 12.96 6.25
N PRO A 450 -12.88 12.75 6.78
CA PRO A 450 -13.60 13.77 7.52
C PRO A 450 -12.80 14.20 8.76
N ARG A 451 -12.80 15.50 9.01
CA ARG A 451 -12.30 16.04 10.28
C ARG A 451 -13.31 15.76 11.39
N THR A 452 -14.58 16.03 11.09
CA THR A 452 -15.74 15.72 11.92
C THR A 452 -16.79 15.02 11.06
N LEU A 453 -17.62 14.16 11.64
CA LEU A 453 -18.73 13.50 10.96
C LEU A 453 -19.98 13.58 11.86
N PRO A 454 -20.67 14.75 11.86
CA PRO A 454 -21.83 14.97 12.69
C PRO A 454 -23.01 14.09 12.24
N VAL A 455 -23.55 13.33 13.18
CA VAL A 455 -24.67 12.41 12.93
C VAL A 455 -25.77 12.57 13.97
N THR A 456 -26.98 12.14 13.58
CA THR A 456 -28.14 12.06 14.45
C THR A 456 -28.91 10.76 14.18
N TRP A 457 -29.70 10.28 15.17
CA TRP A 457 -30.46 9.02 15.10
C TRP A 457 -31.81 9.09 15.81
#